data_529ab3706cf923492d3cf47e2049e4e3
#
_entry.id   529ab3706cf923492d3cf47e2049e4e3
#
_cell.length_a   1.000
_cell.length_b   1.000
_cell.length_c   1.000
_cell.angle_alpha   90.00
_cell.angle_beta   90.00
_cell.angle_gamma   90.00
#
_symmetry.space_group_name_H-M   'P 1'
#
loop_
_entity.id
_entity.type
_entity.pdbx_description
1 polymer ?
#
loop_
_entity_poly.entity_id
_entity_poly.type
_entity_poly.pdbx_seq_one_letter_code
_entity_poly.pdbx_strand_id
1 'polypeptide(L)'
;MKDPVIDLEHVRVQYGRQIILEDISMTVGEGEFIVMLGPNGAGKTTLLKLLLGLVRPSAGVVRVLGSPPRRGNNAIGYAPQHRVLEADLALRARDVVGFGLDGNRWGPGLPSRKRDAIIDKALLEVDAADFADVPMGQLSGGEQQRLLIAQALLTNPRLLLLDEPLANLDINHEQEIVELVAQVCRARNVAVMLVTHDINPLLTVADRVLYMAGGRGAIGSPDEVITSATLSQLYGTPVEVVHALGRVFVVGAET
;
A
#
# COMPACT_ATOMS: atom_id res chain seq x y z
N MET A 1 -23.65 11.16 5.44
CA MET A 1 -22.21 10.81 5.55
C MET A 1 -21.94 9.78 4.47
N LYS A 2 -20.83 9.91 3.71
CA LYS A 2 -20.43 8.86 2.77
C LYS A 2 -19.93 7.65 3.56
N ASP A 3 -20.24 6.45 3.07
CA ASP A 3 -19.74 5.22 3.69
C ASP A 3 -18.19 5.16 3.61
N PRO A 4 -17.51 4.72 4.67
CA PRO A 4 -16.05 4.60 4.66
C PRO A 4 -15.60 3.58 3.61
N VAL A 5 -14.40 3.80 3.05
CA VAL A 5 -13.75 2.87 2.11
C VAL A 5 -13.27 1.62 2.84
N ILE A 6 -12.74 1.78 4.05
CA ILE A 6 -12.40 0.70 4.96
C ILE A 6 -13.12 0.95 6.29
N ASP A 7 -13.72 -0.09 6.84
CA ASP A 7 -14.37 -0.07 8.14
C ASP A 7 -14.04 -1.38 8.88
N LEU A 8 -13.28 -1.25 9.97
CA LEU A 8 -12.84 -2.33 10.83
C LEU A 8 -13.35 -2.09 12.24
N GLU A 9 -14.07 -3.06 12.80
CA GLU A 9 -14.62 -3.01 14.16
C GLU A 9 -14.11 -4.23 14.95
N HIS A 10 -13.25 -4.02 15.95
CA HIS A 10 -12.73 -5.04 16.87
C HIS A 10 -12.18 -6.28 16.16
N VAL A 11 -11.40 -6.05 15.08
CA VAL A 11 -10.94 -7.13 14.20
C VAL A 11 -9.83 -7.92 14.86
N ARG A 12 -10.00 -9.26 14.84
CA ARG A 12 -8.99 -10.23 15.25
C ARG A 12 -8.70 -11.20 14.12
N VAL A 13 -7.42 -11.53 13.93
CA VAL A 13 -6.96 -12.60 13.02
C VAL A 13 -6.05 -13.53 13.79
N GLN A 14 -6.31 -14.83 13.68
CA GLN A 14 -5.57 -15.86 14.38
C GLN A 14 -5.29 -17.05 13.45
N TYR A 15 -4.06 -17.57 13.51
CA TYR A 15 -3.67 -18.83 12.85
C TYR A 15 -3.34 -19.89 13.91
N GLY A 16 -4.18 -20.91 14.02
CA GLY A 16 -4.07 -21.90 15.09
C GLY A 16 -4.18 -21.21 16.46
N ARG A 17 -3.10 -21.24 17.25
CA ARG A 17 -3.03 -20.56 18.57
C ARG A 17 -2.38 -19.18 18.53
N GLN A 18 -1.78 -18.79 17.40
CA GLN A 18 -1.07 -17.52 17.28
C GLN A 18 -2.03 -16.41 16.84
N ILE A 19 -2.15 -15.37 17.66
CA ILE A 19 -2.87 -14.15 17.35
C ILE A 19 -1.93 -13.28 16.52
N ILE A 20 -2.38 -12.82 15.36
CA ILE A 20 -1.63 -11.95 14.45
C ILE A 20 -2.16 -10.51 14.49
N LEU A 21 -3.48 -10.37 14.57
CA LEU A 21 -4.13 -9.07 14.77
C LEU A 21 -5.04 -9.20 15.98
N GLU A 22 -4.98 -8.21 16.86
CA GLU A 22 -5.76 -8.17 18.10
C GLU A 22 -6.42 -6.80 18.24
N ASP A 23 -7.75 -6.80 18.17
CA ASP A 23 -8.60 -5.63 18.43
C ASP A 23 -8.28 -4.41 17.54
N ILE A 24 -8.14 -4.62 16.23
CA ILE A 24 -7.92 -3.53 15.28
C ILE A 24 -9.28 -2.89 14.94
N SER A 25 -9.41 -1.61 15.25
CA SER A 25 -10.59 -0.81 14.91
C SER A 25 -10.17 0.47 14.20
N MET A 26 -10.68 0.71 12.99
CA MET A 26 -10.39 1.91 12.20
C MET A 26 -11.38 2.11 11.07
N THR A 27 -11.51 3.35 10.65
CA THR A 27 -12.21 3.72 9.40
C THR A 27 -11.28 4.49 8.49
N VAL A 28 -11.44 4.34 7.16
CA VAL A 28 -10.72 5.13 6.15
C VAL A 28 -11.75 5.72 5.19
N GLY A 29 -11.66 7.02 4.96
CA GLY A 29 -12.51 7.77 4.04
C GLY A 29 -12.06 7.70 2.58
N GLU A 30 -12.89 8.23 1.66
CA GLU A 30 -12.51 8.42 0.26
C GLU A 30 -11.40 9.48 0.16
N GLY A 31 -10.38 9.22 -0.67
CA GLY A 31 -9.26 10.12 -0.91
C GLY A 31 -8.28 10.26 0.25
N GLU A 32 -8.47 9.53 1.35
CA GLU A 32 -7.61 9.57 2.52
C GLU A 32 -6.31 8.78 2.28
N PHE A 33 -5.18 9.37 2.68
CA PHE A 33 -3.85 8.75 2.57
C PHE A 33 -3.39 8.24 3.94
N ILE A 34 -3.46 6.92 4.14
CA ILE A 34 -3.04 6.25 5.38
C ILE A 34 -1.67 5.62 5.17
N VAL A 35 -0.74 5.90 6.08
CA VAL A 35 0.55 5.21 6.16
C VAL A 35 0.50 4.16 7.25
N MET A 36 0.81 2.91 6.90
CA MET A 36 0.90 1.80 7.87
C MET A 36 2.36 1.53 8.22
N LEU A 37 2.70 1.69 9.48
CA LEU A 37 4.04 1.52 10.04
C LEU A 37 4.09 0.36 11.04
N GLY A 38 5.29 -0.07 11.36
CA GLY A 38 5.56 -1.04 12.42
C GLY A 38 6.66 -2.03 12.04
N PRO A 39 7.19 -2.77 13.02
CA PRO A 39 8.27 -3.74 12.81
C PRO A 39 7.83 -4.92 11.96
N ASN A 40 8.80 -5.72 11.54
CA ASN A 40 8.52 -6.99 10.88
C ASN A 40 7.75 -7.92 11.82
N GLY A 41 6.75 -8.62 11.28
CA GLY A 41 5.89 -9.48 12.09
C GLY A 41 4.75 -8.78 12.84
N ALA A 42 4.61 -7.44 12.76
CA ALA A 42 3.52 -6.70 13.41
C ALA A 42 2.11 -6.99 12.88
N GLY A 43 2.00 -7.72 11.76
CA GLY A 43 0.71 -8.07 11.15
C GLY A 43 0.32 -7.22 9.94
N LYS A 44 1.17 -6.30 9.45
CA LYS A 44 0.90 -5.39 8.33
C LYS A 44 0.41 -6.13 7.07
N THR A 45 1.18 -7.09 6.59
CA THR A 45 0.79 -7.91 5.41
C THR A 45 -0.48 -8.74 5.67
N THR A 46 -0.73 -9.17 6.93
CA THR A 46 -1.96 -9.88 7.29
C THR A 46 -3.17 -8.95 7.19
N LEU A 47 -3.04 -7.70 7.61
CA LEU A 47 -4.09 -6.70 7.45
C LEU A 47 -4.38 -6.41 5.97
N LEU A 48 -3.34 -6.26 5.13
CA LEU A 48 -3.55 -6.13 3.67
C LEU A 48 -4.28 -7.35 3.09
N LYS A 49 -3.86 -8.57 3.46
CA LYS A 49 -4.52 -9.82 3.03
C LYS A 49 -5.98 -9.89 3.47
N LEU A 50 -6.29 -9.39 4.66
CA LEU A 50 -7.65 -9.30 5.17
C LEU A 50 -8.51 -8.36 4.30
N LEU A 51 -8.00 -7.15 3.99
CA LEU A 51 -8.67 -6.18 3.12
C LEU A 51 -8.88 -6.69 1.70
N LEU A 52 -7.94 -7.51 1.20
CA LEU A 52 -8.03 -8.19 -0.11
C LEU A 52 -8.97 -9.41 -0.11
N GLY A 53 -9.54 -9.80 1.06
CA GLY A 53 -10.38 -10.99 1.19
C GLY A 53 -9.62 -12.31 1.04
N LEU A 54 -8.29 -12.29 1.22
CA LEU A 54 -7.43 -13.49 1.18
C LEU A 54 -7.40 -14.22 2.53
N VAL A 55 -7.70 -13.51 3.62
CA VAL A 55 -7.80 -14.02 4.99
C VAL A 55 -9.16 -13.61 5.55
N ARG A 56 -9.74 -14.43 6.41
CA ARG A 56 -10.97 -14.11 7.14
C ARG A 56 -10.65 -13.68 8.57
N PRO A 57 -11.39 -12.73 9.14
CA PRO A 57 -11.24 -12.39 10.54
C PRO A 57 -11.71 -13.58 11.42
N SER A 58 -11.06 -13.77 12.57
CA SER A 58 -11.49 -14.73 13.59
C SER A 58 -12.58 -14.14 14.49
N ALA A 59 -12.61 -12.80 14.64
CA ALA A 59 -13.65 -12.04 15.32
C ALA A 59 -13.67 -10.60 14.77
N GLY A 60 -14.74 -9.85 15.09
CA GLY A 60 -14.94 -8.48 14.62
C GLY A 60 -15.59 -8.40 13.24
N VAL A 61 -15.75 -7.17 12.75
CA VAL A 61 -16.38 -6.88 11.48
C VAL A 61 -15.38 -6.19 10.55
N VAL A 62 -15.36 -6.62 9.28
CA VAL A 62 -14.55 -6.03 8.23
C VAL A 62 -15.45 -5.67 7.05
N ARG A 63 -15.44 -4.42 6.67
CA ARG A 63 -16.09 -3.94 5.44
C ARG A 63 -15.07 -3.18 4.60
N VAL A 64 -15.06 -3.47 3.31
CA VAL A 64 -14.28 -2.72 2.32
C VAL A 64 -15.25 -2.28 1.22
N LEU A 65 -15.33 -0.97 0.99
CA LEU A 65 -16.30 -0.36 0.07
C LEU A 65 -17.76 -0.75 0.42
N GLY A 66 -18.07 -0.76 1.73
CA GLY A 66 -19.40 -1.07 2.26
C GLY A 66 -19.79 -2.55 2.27
N SER A 67 -18.89 -3.46 1.89
CA SER A 67 -19.18 -4.90 1.79
C SER A 67 -18.08 -5.75 2.44
N PRO A 68 -18.36 -6.99 2.85
CA PRO A 68 -17.32 -7.91 3.29
C PRO A 68 -16.24 -8.10 2.20
N PRO A 69 -14.95 -8.13 2.58
CA PRO A 69 -13.86 -8.27 1.62
C PRO A 69 -14.00 -9.55 0.78
N ARG A 70 -13.71 -9.44 -0.52
CA ARG A 70 -13.74 -10.57 -1.45
C ARG A 70 -12.52 -10.54 -2.37
N ARG A 71 -12.01 -11.71 -2.71
CA ARG A 71 -10.91 -11.86 -3.69
C ARG A 71 -11.31 -11.30 -5.06
N GLY A 72 -10.35 -10.69 -5.74
CA GLY A 72 -10.53 -10.19 -7.11
C GLY A 72 -11.49 -9.01 -7.22
N ASN A 73 -11.56 -8.16 -6.19
CA ASN A 73 -12.34 -6.94 -6.24
C ASN A 73 -11.62 -5.88 -7.09
N ASN A 74 -12.11 -5.62 -8.30
CA ASN A 74 -11.51 -4.66 -9.23
C ASN A 74 -11.54 -3.20 -8.73
N ALA A 75 -12.30 -2.89 -7.69
CA ALA A 75 -12.30 -1.58 -7.06
C ALA A 75 -11.15 -1.41 -6.04
N ILE A 76 -10.28 -2.43 -5.88
CA ILE A 76 -9.07 -2.39 -5.07
C ILE A 76 -7.87 -2.60 -6.01
N GLY A 77 -6.98 -1.60 -6.08
CA GLY A 77 -5.65 -1.74 -6.67
C GLY A 77 -4.69 -2.28 -5.62
N TYR A 78 -3.82 -3.21 -6.00
CA TYR A 78 -2.81 -3.74 -5.10
C TYR A 78 -1.46 -3.84 -5.79
N ALA A 79 -0.45 -3.21 -5.21
CA ALA A 79 0.94 -3.40 -5.58
C ALA A 79 1.64 -4.14 -4.44
N PRO A 80 2.01 -5.41 -4.64
CA PRO A 80 2.71 -6.20 -3.64
C PRO A 80 4.16 -5.73 -3.46
N GLN A 81 4.77 -6.10 -2.34
CA GLN A 81 6.20 -5.90 -2.12
C GLN A 81 6.99 -6.50 -3.30
N HIS A 82 7.69 -5.61 -4.01
CA HIS A 82 8.38 -5.98 -5.23
C HIS A 82 9.68 -6.70 -4.91
N ARG A 83 9.87 -7.86 -5.52
CA ARG A 83 11.21 -8.41 -5.73
C ARG A 83 11.68 -7.91 -7.09
N VAL A 84 12.87 -7.31 -7.16
CA VAL A 84 13.50 -6.90 -8.43
C VAL A 84 13.31 -8.05 -9.43
N LEU A 85 12.59 -7.80 -10.51
CA LEU A 85 12.41 -8.80 -11.56
C LEU A 85 13.77 -9.09 -12.20
N GLU A 86 14.04 -10.36 -12.41
CA GLU A 86 15.31 -10.80 -12.98
C GLU A 86 15.57 -10.11 -14.33
N ALA A 87 16.82 -9.74 -14.59
CA ALA A 87 17.21 -9.03 -15.82
C ALA A 87 16.83 -9.78 -17.11
N ASP A 88 16.64 -11.10 -17.01
CA ASP A 88 16.26 -11.96 -18.14
C ASP A 88 14.75 -11.90 -18.50
N LEU A 89 13.94 -11.13 -17.76
CA LEU A 89 12.51 -10.99 -18.07
C LEU A 89 12.33 -10.13 -19.33
N ALA A 90 12.12 -10.79 -20.46
CA ALA A 90 11.97 -10.16 -21.78
C ALA A 90 10.59 -9.49 -22.02
N LEU A 91 9.71 -9.46 -21.01
CA LEU A 91 8.40 -8.81 -21.12
C LEU A 91 8.57 -7.29 -21.13
N ARG A 92 7.92 -6.61 -22.08
CA ARG A 92 7.92 -5.14 -22.12
C ARG A 92 7.14 -4.56 -20.95
N ALA A 93 7.53 -3.37 -20.51
CA ALA A 93 6.86 -2.63 -19.45
C ALA A 93 5.35 -2.55 -19.65
N ARG A 94 4.88 -2.18 -20.84
CA ARG A 94 3.44 -2.11 -21.18
C ARG A 94 2.70 -3.44 -21.08
N ASP A 95 3.38 -4.56 -21.38
CA ASP A 95 2.78 -5.88 -21.30
C ASP A 95 2.56 -6.27 -19.83
N VAL A 96 3.53 -5.96 -18.96
CA VAL A 96 3.43 -6.16 -17.50
C VAL A 96 2.30 -5.32 -16.91
N VAL A 97 2.21 -4.04 -17.27
CA VAL A 97 1.11 -3.17 -16.86
C VAL A 97 -0.23 -3.76 -17.32
N GLY A 98 -0.31 -4.22 -18.58
CA GLY A 98 -1.51 -4.80 -19.15
C GLY A 98 -2.07 -6.02 -18.42
N PHE A 99 -1.25 -6.76 -17.67
CA PHE A 99 -1.74 -7.86 -16.83
C PHE A 99 -2.73 -7.41 -15.75
N GLY A 100 -2.71 -6.14 -15.35
CA GLY A 100 -3.70 -5.56 -14.45
C GLY A 100 -5.13 -5.58 -15.00
N LEU A 101 -5.31 -5.59 -16.35
CA LEU A 101 -6.63 -5.70 -16.99
C LEU A 101 -7.02 -7.16 -17.25
N ASP A 102 -6.06 -8.00 -17.59
CA ASP A 102 -6.30 -9.33 -18.14
C ASP A 102 -6.08 -10.46 -17.10
N GLY A 103 -5.49 -10.17 -15.93
CA GLY A 103 -5.06 -11.17 -14.95
C GLY A 103 -6.16 -12.07 -14.37
N ASN A 104 -7.43 -11.73 -14.59
CA ASN A 104 -8.60 -12.53 -14.22
C ASN A 104 -9.29 -13.21 -15.43
N ARG A 105 -8.72 -13.10 -16.62
CA ARG A 105 -9.26 -13.71 -17.86
C ARG A 105 -8.42 -14.90 -18.28
N TRP A 106 -9.08 -15.98 -18.69
CA TRP A 106 -8.44 -17.13 -19.32
C TRP A 106 -8.16 -16.85 -20.79
N GLY A 107 -6.94 -17.16 -21.24
CA GLY A 107 -6.51 -17.06 -22.62
C GLY A 107 -5.66 -15.82 -22.94
N PRO A 108 -5.02 -15.77 -24.11
CA PRO A 108 -4.26 -14.61 -24.54
C PRO A 108 -5.18 -13.40 -24.72
N GLY A 109 -4.78 -12.25 -24.15
CA GLY A 109 -5.46 -10.99 -24.38
C GLY A 109 -5.45 -10.66 -25.89
N LEU A 110 -6.62 -10.52 -26.49
CA LEU A 110 -6.69 -10.09 -27.88
C LEU A 110 -6.25 -8.64 -28.02
N PRO A 111 -5.45 -8.30 -29.05
CA PRO A 111 -5.09 -6.91 -29.34
C PRO A 111 -6.35 -6.05 -29.45
N SER A 112 -6.39 -4.94 -28.71
CA SER A 112 -7.53 -4.05 -28.70
C SER A 112 -7.07 -2.61 -28.53
N ARG A 113 -7.42 -1.73 -29.48
CA ARG A 113 -7.14 -0.30 -29.40
C ARG A 113 -7.65 0.33 -28.08
N LYS A 114 -8.78 -0.17 -27.56
CA LYS A 114 -9.32 0.31 -26.28
C LYS A 114 -8.44 -0.12 -25.10
N ARG A 115 -7.93 -1.36 -25.12
CA ARG A 115 -6.99 -1.86 -24.11
C ARG A 115 -5.70 -1.06 -24.12
N ASP A 116 -5.13 -0.86 -25.31
CA ASP A 116 -3.88 -0.14 -25.49
C ASP A 116 -4.02 1.31 -25.00
N ALA A 117 -5.11 1.99 -25.32
CA ALA A 117 -5.38 3.34 -24.85
C ALA A 117 -5.50 3.44 -23.31
N ILE A 118 -6.05 2.40 -22.65
CA ILE A 118 -6.11 2.36 -21.17
C ILE A 118 -4.71 2.21 -20.58
N ILE A 119 -3.88 1.34 -21.17
CA ILE A 119 -2.49 1.12 -20.74
C ILE A 119 -1.66 2.39 -20.96
N ASP A 120 -1.73 2.98 -22.16
CA ASP A 120 -1.00 4.21 -22.49
C ASP A 120 -1.36 5.35 -21.55
N LYS A 121 -2.65 5.50 -21.24
CA LYS A 121 -3.09 6.49 -20.24
C LYS A 121 -2.49 6.23 -18.85
N ALA A 122 -2.49 4.98 -18.38
CA ALA A 122 -1.93 4.64 -17.08
C ALA A 122 -0.41 4.85 -17.04
N LEU A 123 0.30 4.55 -18.14
CA LEU A 123 1.74 4.81 -18.26
C LEU A 123 2.05 6.32 -18.22
N LEU A 124 1.25 7.15 -18.91
CA LEU A 124 1.39 8.61 -18.87
C LEU A 124 1.19 9.17 -17.45
N GLU A 125 0.22 8.65 -16.71
CA GLU A 125 -0.10 9.12 -15.34
C GLU A 125 1.00 8.85 -14.31
N VAL A 126 1.88 7.89 -14.61
CA VAL A 126 3.01 7.54 -13.73
C VAL A 126 4.36 7.93 -14.35
N ASP A 127 4.39 8.79 -15.37
CA ASP A 127 5.59 9.20 -16.10
C ASP A 127 6.43 8.02 -16.61
N ALA A 128 5.77 7.01 -17.18
CA ALA A 128 6.38 5.77 -17.66
C ALA A 128 6.21 5.55 -19.17
N ALA A 129 5.72 6.55 -19.91
CA ALA A 129 5.46 6.43 -21.34
C ALA A 129 6.73 6.19 -22.16
N ASP A 130 7.84 6.85 -21.81
CA ASP A 130 9.09 6.82 -22.56
C ASP A 130 9.78 5.46 -22.54
N PHE A 131 9.52 4.64 -21.54
CA PHE A 131 10.08 3.29 -21.42
C PHE A 131 9.03 2.16 -21.52
N ALA A 132 7.86 2.47 -22.06
CA ALA A 132 6.75 1.51 -22.21
C ALA A 132 7.14 0.24 -22.97
N ASP A 133 8.00 0.35 -23.98
CA ASP A 133 8.44 -0.77 -24.81
C ASP A 133 9.78 -1.39 -24.38
N VAL A 134 10.39 -0.89 -23.31
CA VAL A 134 11.62 -1.43 -22.74
C VAL A 134 11.31 -2.73 -21.98
N PRO A 135 12.17 -3.77 -22.08
CA PRO A 135 12.05 -4.97 -21.25
C PRO A 135 12.13 -4.63 -19.77
N MET A 136 11.18 -5.18 -18.99
CA MET A 136 11.05 -4.90 -17.55
C MET A 136 12.36 -5.11 -16.76
N GLY A 137 13.12 -6.16 -17.11
CA GLY A 137 14.40 -6.48 -16.45
C GLY A 137 15.53 -5.51 -16.75
N GLN A 138 15.38 -4.59 -17.72
CA GLN A 138 16.38 -3.54 -18.04
C GLN A 138 16.09 -2.21 -17.35
N LEU A 139 14.94 -2.10 -16.69
CA LEU A 139 14.51 -0.89 -16.01
C LEU A 139 15.11 -0.79 -14.60
N SER A 140 15.35 0.42 -14.14
CA SER A 140 15.72 0.72 -12.76
C SER A 140 14.62 0.33 -11.78
N GLY A 141 14.95 0.20 -10.48
CA GLY A 141 13.95 -0.12 -9.45
C GLY A 141 12.81 0.91 -9.37
N GLY A 142 13.12 2.19 -9.52
CA GLY A 142 12.12 3.26 -9.53
C GLY A 142 11.19 3.19 -10.74
N GLU A 143 11.73 2.93 -11.95
CA GLU A 143 10.92 2.73 -13.16
C GLU A 143 10.02 1.48 -13.04
N GLN A 144 10.54 0.37 -12.53
CA GLN A 144 9.75 -0.82 -12.26
C GLN A 144 8.63 -0.53 -11.25
N GLN A 145 8.91 0.25 -10.22
CA GLN A 145 7.92 0.63 -9.21
C GLN A 145 6.80 1.49 -9.80
N ARG A 146 7.11 2.46 -10.67
CA ARG A 146 6.11 3.25 -11.42
C ARG A 146 5.16 2.34 -12.21
N LEU A 147 5.68 1.30 -12.87
CA LEU A 147 4.87 0.34 -13.64
C LEU A 147 3.95 -0.49 -12.75
N LEU A 148 4.39 -0.91 -11.57
CA LEU A 148 3.53 -1.64 -10.62
C LEU A 148 2.40 -0.75 -10.08
N ILE A 149 2.68 0.53 -9.85
CA ILE A 149 1.65 1.51 -9.48
C ILE A 149 0.68 1.71 -10.65
N ALA A 150 1.17 1.88 -11.89
CA ALA A 150 0.32 1.96 -13.08
C ALA A 150 -0.59 0.74 -13.20
N GLN A 151 -0.04 -0.47 -13.04
CA GLN A 151 -0.79 -1.71 -13.06
C GLN A 151 -1.91 -1.75 -12.02
N ALA A 152 -1.63 -1.31 -10.78
CA ALA A 152 -2.62 -1.25 -9.71
C ALA A 152 -3.73 -0.21 -9.97
N LEU A 153 -3.43 0.85 -10.73
CA LEU A 153 -4.36 1.93 -11.06
C LEU A 153 -5.23 1.65 -12.30
N LEU A 154 -4.91 0.62 -13.12
CA LEU A 154 -5.59 0.34 -14.41
C LEU A 154 -7.10 0.10 -14.27
N THR A 155 -7.53 -0.54 -13.20
CA THR A 155 -8.96 -0.84 -12.97
C THR A 155 -9.75 0.35 -12.45
N ASN A 156 -9.11 1.52 -12.35
CA ASN A 156 -9.68 2.73 -11.75
C ASN A 156 -10.23 2.45 -10.32
N PRO A 157 -9.36 1.99 -9.41
CA PRO A 157 -9.77 1.56 -8.07
C PRO A 157 -10.26 2.73 -7.22
N ARG A 158 -11.05 2.43 -6.18
CA ARG A 158 -11.42 3.37 -5.11
C ARG A 158 -10.51 3.25 -3.87
N LEU A 159 -9.78 2.13 -3.77
CA LEU A 159 -8.80 1.85 -2.73
C LEU A 159 -7.51 1.34 -3.38
N LEU A 160 -6.38 1.94 -3.03
CA LEU A 160 -5.05 1.52 -3.45
C LEU A 160 -4.28 1.01 -2.23
N LEU A 161 -3.85 -0.24 -2.28
CA LEU A 161 -3.03 -0.90 -1.27
C LEU A 161 -1.62 -1.06 -1.82
N LEU A 162 -0.61 -0.48 -1.15
CA LEU A 162 0.79 -0.53 -1.54
C LEU A 162 1.60 -1.19 -0.42
N ASP A 163 2.23 -2.32 -0.72
CA ASP A 163 3.02 -3.07 0.25
C ASP A 163 4.52 -2.81 0.03
N GLU A 164 5.11 -1.95 0.86
CA GLU A 164 6.51 -1.50 0.82
C GLU A 164 6.96 -0.99 -0.56
N PRO A 165 6.24 -0.01 -1.16
CA PRO A 165 6.54 0.46 -2.52
C PRO A 165 7.83 1.27 -2.62
N LEU A 166 8.42 1.68 -1.50
CA LEU A 166 9.65 2.48 -1.44
C LEU A 166 10.89 1.62 -1.16
N ALA A 167 10.72 0.32 -0.92
CA ALA A 167 11.85 -0.55 -0.57
C ALA A 167 12.89 -0.62 -1.70
N ASN A 168 14.16 -0.53 -1.33
CA ASN A 168 15.32 -0.56 -2.25
C ASN A 168 15.42 0.61 -3.24
N LEU A 169 14.69 1.69 -3.03
CA LEU A 169 14.86 2.95 -3.75
C LEU A 169 15.86 3.84 -3.00
N ASP A 170 16.54 4.71 -3.73
CA ASP A 170 17.29 5.80 -3.11
C ASP A 170 16.35 6.94 -2.69
N ILE A 171 16.85 7.86 -1.86
CA ILE A 171 16.05 8.94 -1.23
C ILE A 171 15.32 9.81 -2.27
N ASN A 172 15.93 10.07 -3.43
CA ASN A 172 15.31 10.92 -4.45
C ASN A 172 14.15 10.17 -5.13
N HIS A 173 14.34 8.91 -5.50
CA HIS A 173 13.32 8.10 -6.10
C HIS A 173 12.17 7.77 -5.12
N GLU A 174 12.47 7.60 -3.81
CA GLU A 174 11.41 7.48 -2.80
C GLU A 174 10.46 8.68 -2.81
N GLN A 175 11.05 9.91 -2.79
CA GLN A 175 10.26 11.13 -2.80
C GLN A 175 9.42 11.27 -4.07
N GLU A 176 10.00 10.99 -5.24
CA GLU A 176 9.29 11.02 -6.52
C GLU A 176 8.08 10.05 -6.54
N ILE A 177 8.25 8.82 -6.05
CA ILE A 177 7.16 7.84 -5.97
C ILE A 177 6.07 8.29 -5.00
N VAL A 178 6.43 8.85 -3.86
CA VAL A 178 5.47 9.38 -2.87
C VAL A 178 4.64 10.51 -3.48
N GLU A 179 5.28 11.47 -4.11
CA GLU A 179 4.61 12.61 -4.76
C GLU A 179 3.69 12.15 -5.89
N LEU A 180 4.17 11.21 -6.74
CA LEU A 180 3.39 10.62 -7.81
C LEU A 180 2.11 9.96 -7.28
N VAL A 181 2.23 9.08 -6.28
CA VAL A 181 1.09 8.38 -5.68
C VAL A 181 0.11 9.39 -5.08
N ALA A 182 0.61 10.36 -4.31
CA ALA A 182 -0.23 11.37 -3.67
C ALA A 182 -0.99 12.22 -4.72
N GLN A 183 -0.30 12.66 -5.77
CA GLN A 183 -0.91 13.45 -6.85
C GLN A 183 -2.01 12.68 -7.58
N VAL A 184 -1.71 11.45 -8.04
CA VAL A 184 -2.66 10.63 -8.81
C VAL A 184 -3.87 10.26 -7.94
N CYS A 185 -3.64 9.89 -6.68
CA CYS A 185 -4.72 9.46 -5.81
C CYS A 185 -5.62 10.62 -5.36
N ARG A 186 -5.06 11.80 -5.11
CA ARG A 186 -5.86 13.02 -4.86
C ARG A 186 -6.68 13.42 -6.08
N ALA A 187 -6.08 13.42 -7.28
CA ALA A 187 -6.79 13.76 -8.52
C ALA A 187 -7.96 12.83 -8.82
N ARG A 188 -7.87 11.57 -8.45
CA ARG A 188 -8.90 10.54 -8.66
C ARG A 188 -9.80 10.28 -7.44
N ASN A 189 -9.55 10.94 -6.30
CA ASN A 189 -10.22 10.71 -5.01
C ASN A 189 -10.12 9.23 -4.55
N VAL A 190 -8.95 8.60 -4.75
CA VAL A 190 -8.65 7.21 -4.35
C VAL A 190 -8.12 7.20 -2.93
N ALA A 191 -8.69 6.37 -2.05
CA ALA A 191 -8.10 6.11 -0.74
C ALA A 191 -6.82 5.29 -0.88
N VAL A 192 -5.78 5.63 -0.12
CA VAL A 192 -4.48 4.94 -0.14
C VAL A 192 -4.18 4.35 1.22
N MET A 193 -3.71 3.10 1.23
CA MET A 193 -3.02 2.52 2.39
C MET A 193 -1.65 2.05 1.93
N LEU A 194 -0.60 2.73 2.38
CA LEU A 194 0.78 2.47 2.04
C LEU A 194 1.51 1.89 3.26
N VAL A 195 2.06 0.69 3.10
CA VAL A 195 2.90 0.03 4.11
C VAL A 195 4.35 0.43 3.90
N THR A 196 5.03 0.85 4.96
CA THR A 196 6.46 1.14 4.96
C THR A 196 7.06 0.90 6.34
N HIS A 197 8.39 0.91 6.42
CA HIS A 197 9.15 0.94 7.67
C HIS A 197 9.71 2.33 8.00
N ASP A 198 9.72 3.26 7.03
CA ASP A 198 10.12 4.66 7.24
C ASP A 198 8.97 5.62 6.93
N ILE A 199 8.64 6.50 7.88
CA ILE A 199 7.61 7.53 7.73
C ILE A 199 8.15 8.80 7.05
N ASN A 200 9.46 9.04 7.11
CA ASN A 200 10.04 10.32 6.76
C ASN A 200 9.69 10.81 5.36
N PRO A 201 9.73 9.98 4.28
CA PRO A 201 9.31 10.41 2.96
C PRO A 201 7.82 10.77 2.86
N LEU A 202 7.00 10.29 3.80
CA LEU A 202 5.54 10.34 3.76
C LEU A 202 4.91 11.40 4.68
N LEU A 203 5.71 12.06 5.54
CA LEU A 203 5.21 13.02 6.53
C LEU A 203 4.37 14.16 5.93
N THR A 204 4.68 14.56 4.69
CA THR A 204 3.99 15.68 4.01
C THR A 204 2.70 15.26 3.30
N VAL A 205 2.48 13.96 3.08
CA VAL A 205 1.35 13.44 2.31
C VAL A 205 0.39 12.60 3.12
N ALA A 206 0.83 12.05 4.27
CA ALA A 206 0.03 11.21 5.15
C ALA A 206 -1.04 12.05 5.88
N ASP A 207 -2.31 11.71 5.67
CA ASP A 207 -3.39 12.28 6.48
C ASP A 207 -3.43 11.63 7.86
N ARG A 208 -3.23 10.31 7.92
CA ARG A 208 -3.18 9.55 9.17
C ARG A 208 -2.15 8.42 9.09
N VAL A 209 -1.72 7.98 10.26
CA VAL A 209 -0.80 6.86 10.46
C VAL A 209 -1.50 5.75 11.24
N LEU A 210 -1.38 4.51 10.78
CA LEU A 210 -1.65 3.31 11.54
C LEU A 210 -0.30 2.69 11.95
N TYR A 211 0.10 2.86 13.21
CA TYR A 211 1.29 2.21 13.73
C TYR A 211 0.94 0.87 14.38
N MET A 212 1.57 -0.21 13.94
CA MET A 212 1.28 -1.58 14.40
C MET A 212 2.46 -2.17 15.16
N ALA A 213 2.20 -2.77 16.32
CA ALA A 213 3.17 -3.58 17.07
C ALA A 213 2.45 -4.69 17.84
N GLY A 214 3.03 -5.89 17.89
CA GLY A 214 2.47 -7.02 18.65
C GLY A 214 1.03 -7.39 18.25
N GLY A 215 0.63 -7.14 17.00
CA GLY A 215 -0.73 -7.40 16.51
C GLY A 215 -1.77 -6.33 16.88
N ARG A 216 -1.38 -5.29 17.62
CA ARG A 216 -2.21 -4.12 17.98
C ARG A 216 -1.87 -2.93 17.10
N GLY A 217 -2.73 -1.92 17.09
CA GLY A 217 -2.53 -0.72 16.29
C GLY A 217 -2.95 0.55 17.00
N ALA A 218 -2.20 1.64 16.79
CA ALA A 218 -2.60 3.00 17.12
C ALA A 218 -2.83 3.77 15.82
N ILE A 219 -3.95 4.48 15.70
CA ILE A 219 -4.31 5.25 14.50
C ILE A 219 -4.65 6.69 14.88
N GLY A 220 -4.15 7.64 14.10
CA GLY A 220 -4.36 9.08 14.30
C GLY A 220 -3.52 9.88 13.33
N SER A 221 -3.42 11.19 13.53
CA SER A 221 -2.45 12.01 12.80
C SER A 221 -1.02 11.57 13.11
N PRO A 222 -0.03 11.86 12.24
CA PRO A 222 1.37 11.57 12.52
C PRO A 222 1.83 12.05 13.90
N ASP A 223 1.45 13.28 14.26
CA ASP A 223 1.84 13.91 15.55
C ASP A 223 1.19 13.25 16.78
N GLU A 224 0.01 12.65 16.63
CA GLU A 224 -0.68 11.94 17.71
C GLU A 224 -0.13 10.52 17.93
N VAL A 225 0.22 9.84 16.84
CA VAL A 225 0.61 8.43 16.87
C VAL A 225 2.11 8.28 17.12
N ILE A 226 2.94 9.09 16.43
CA ILE A 226 4.40 8.96 16.50
C ILE A 226 4.94 9.77 17.69
N THR A 227 4.61 9.32 18.89
CA THR A 227 5.09 9.89 20.15
C THR A 227 5.69 8.81 21.03
N SER A 228 6.66 9.17 21.88
CA SER A 228 7.28 8.24 22.82
C SER A 228 6.24 7.56 23.72
N ALA A 229 5.20 8.29 24.14
CA ALA A 229 4.14 7.75 25.00
C ALA A 229 3.29 6.69 24.26
N THR A 230 2.78 7.02 23.07
CA THR A 230 1.94 6.10 22.28
C THR A 230 2.71 4.86 21.87
N LEU A 231 3.95 5.02 21.38
CA LEU A 231 4.75 3.89 20.96
C LEU A 231 5.21 3.03 22.12
N SER A 232 5.60 3.61 23.28
CA SER A 232 5.93 2.82 24.47
C SER A 232 4.74 1.99 24.95
N GLN A 233 3.52 2.55 24.92
CA GLN A 233 2.31 1.81 25.27
C GLN A 233 2.04 0.66 24.28
N LEU A 234 2.23 0.90 22.98
CA LEU A 234 1.98 -0.08 21.93
C LEU A 234 2.99 -1.24 21.96
N TYR A 235 4.27 -0.92 22.20
CA TYR A 235 5.34 -1.92 22.31
C TYR A 235 5.38 -2.64 23.67
N GLY A 236 4.83 -2.02 24.71
CA GLY A 236 4.95 -2.53 26.09
C GLY A 236 6.34 -2.35 26.70
N THR A 237 7.24 -1.61 26.04
CA THR A 237 8.60 -1.29 26.47
C THR A 237 8.89 0.19 26.19
N PRO A 238 9.83 0.83 26.92
CA PRO A 238 10.19 2.22 26.64
C PRO A 238 10.70 2.41 25.21
N VAL A 239 10.08 3.33 24.50
CA VAL A 239 10.44 3.77 23.14
C VAL A 239 10.63 5.26 23.16
N GLU A 240 11.69 5.75 22.56
CA GLU A 240 11.96 7.17 22.41
C GLU A 240 11.77 7.61 20.97
N VAL A 241 11.02 8.70 20.78
CA VAL A 241 10.84 9.35 19.49
C VAL A 241 11.64 10.63 19.45
N VAL A 242 12.61 10.71 18.55
CA VAL A 242 13.53 11.84 18.42
C VAL A 242 13.23 12.57 17.10
N HIS A 243 13.02 13.87 17.20
CA HIS A 243 12.89 14.75 16.04
C HIS A 243 14.22 15.47 15.80
N ALA A 244 14.87 15.22 14.67
CA ALA A 244 16.13 15.85 14.31
C ALA A 244 16.19 16.15 12.82
N LEU A 245 16.62 17.36 12.44
CA LEU A 245 16.77 17.80 11.06
C LEU A 245 15.50 17.59 10.20
N GLY A 246 14.32 17.79 10.78
CA GLY A 246 13.03 17.58 10.08
C GLY A 246 12.67 16.11 9.87
N ARG A 247 13.38 15.19 10.50
CA ARG A 247 13.12 13.75 10.44
C ARG A 247 12.69 13.21 11.80
N VAL A 248 11.97 12.10 11.76
CA VAL A 248 11.51 11.35 12.93
C VAL A 248 12.28 10.05 13.03
N PHE A 249 12.82 9.77 14.21
CA PHE A 249 13.53 8.53 14.53
C PHE A 249 12.87 7.86 15.72
N VAL A 250 12.62 6.55 15.59
CA VAL A 250 12.08 5.72 16.68
C VAL A 250 13.22 4.87 17.22
N VAL A 251 13.56 5.04 18.49
CA VAL A 251 14.72 4.40 19.15
C VAL A 251 14.24 3.56 20.32
N GLY A 252 14.84 2.41 20.54
CA GLY A 252 14.57 1.54 21.70
C GLY A 252 13.52 0.44 21.45
N ALA A 253 13.02 0.30 20.23
CA ALA A 253 12.06 -0.75 19.87
C ALA A 253 12.70 -2.06 19.35
N GLU A 254 14.01 -2.21 19.47
CA GLU A 254 14.69 -3.46 19.08
C GLU A 254 14.54 -4.53 20.18
N THR A 255 13.79 -5.57 19.86
CA THR A 255 13.84 -6.89 20.53
C THR A 255 14.05 -7.96 19.51
#